data_bceddf52c1db57d8141d1a357ece7b57
#
_entry.id   bceddf52c1db57d8141d1a357ece7b57
#
_cell.length_a   1.000
_cell.length_b   1.000
_cell.length_c   1.000
_cell.angle_alpha   90.00
_cell.angle_beta   90.00
_cell.angle_gamma   90.00
#
_symmetry.space_group_name_H-M   'P 1'
#
loop_
_entity.id
_entity.type
_entity.pdbx_description
1 polymer ?
#
loop_
_entity_poly.entity_id
_entity_poly.type
_entity_poly.pdbx_seq_one_letter_code
_entity_poly.pdbx_strand_id
1 'polypeptide(L)'
;MIGIPIKAYTQHVKYDPKCIETGPRIWNKITAKTYARAIMNAQHPTWGRNEWKALVKLWGKESAWDATADNPDSTAYGIAQILNTKKGTPAPLQIERGLAYIVHRYDKPSIAWAHHRKHGWY
;
A
#
# COMPACT_ATOMS: atom_id res chain seq x y z
N MET A 1 12.59 -0.48 1.23
CA MET A 1 11.83 0.24 2.27
C MET A 1 12.47 1.56 2.59
N ILE A 2 11.71 2.53 2.88
CA ILE A 2 12.13 3.91 2.91
C ILE A 2 11.96 4.56 4.24
N GLY A 3 12.85 5.50 4.57
CA GLY A 3 12.90 6.16 5.85
C GLY A 3 11.96 7.32 6.08
N ILE A 4 10.92 7.51 5.24
CA ILE A 4 9.98 8.59 5.48
C ILE A 4 8.94 8.14 6.51
N PRO A 5 8.79 8.87 7.64
CA PRO A 5 7.84 8.48 8.67
C PRO A 5 6.42 8.42 8.12
N ILE A 6 5.68 7.39 8.51
CA ILE A 6 4.29 7.23 8.08
C ILE A 6 3.42 8.42 8.49
N LYS A 7 3.78 9.09 9.58
CA LYS A 7 3.08 10.30 10.04
C LYS A 7 3.04 11.39 8.99
N ALA A 8 4.08 11.49 8.15
CA ALA A 8 4.13 12.49 7.08
C ALA A 8 3.08 12.24 5.99
N TYR A 9 2.61 11.01 5.88
CA TYR A 9 1.65 10.61 4.84
C TYR A 9 0.22 10.54 5.32
N THR A 10 -0.02 10.43 6.63
CA THR A 10 -1.37 10.30 7.17
C THR A 10 -2.24 11.51 6.87
N GLN A 11 -1.63 12.69 6.68
CA GLN A 11 -2.35 13.91 6.31
C GLN A 11 -2.99 13.83 4.92
N HIS A 12 -2.46 12.96 4.05
CA HIS A 12 -2.92 12.78 2.67
C HIS A 12 -3.83 11.58 2.50
N VAL A 13 -4.00 10.79 3.54
CA VAL A 13 -4.81 9.58 3.50
C VAL A 13 -6.20 9.91 4.01
N LYS A 14 -7.19 9.78 3.12
CA LYS A 14 -8.59 9.91 3.50
C LYS A 14 -9.08 8.55 3.99
N TYR A 15 -9.08 8.40 5.30
CA TYR A 15 -9.57 7.20 5.95
C TYR A 15 -11.08 7.26 6.06
N ASP A 16 -11.78 6.29 5.45
CA ASP A 16 -13.23 6.18 5.53
C ASP A 16 -13.60 5.08 6.53
N PRO A 17 -14.12 5.43 7.72
CA PRO A 17 -14.54 4.43 8.70
C PRO A 17 -15.56 3.43 8.15
N LYS A 18 -16.40 3.84 7.22
CA LYS A 18 -17.39 2.95 6.59
C LYS A 18 -16.73 1.82 5.83
N CYS A 19 -15.59 2.06 5.19
CA CYS A 19 -14.88 1.02 4.46
C CYS A 19 -14.41 -0.09 5.39
N ILE A 20 -14.08 0.24 6.64
CA ILE A 20 -13.67 -0.75 7.63
C ILE A 20 -14.88 -1.46 8.22
N GLU A 21 -15.96 -0.73 8.50
CA GLU A 21 -17.17 -1.30 9.10
C GLU A 21 -17.94 -2.18 8.12
N THR A 22 -18.00 -1.77 6.84
CA THR A 22 -18.79 -2.45 5.81
C THR A 22 -17.96 -3.26 4.83
N GLY A 23 -16.62 -3.16 4.91
CA GLY A 23 -15.72 -3.91 4.07
C GLY A 23 -15.65 -5.38 4.45
N PRO A 24 -14.80 -6.17 3.78
CA PRO A 24 -14.66 -7.59 4.09
C PRO A 24 -14.19 -7.78 5.53
N ARG A 25 -14.80 -8.75 6.24
CA ARG A 25 -14.44 -9.08 7.61
C ARG A 25 -13.14 -9.87 7.68
N ILE A 26 -12.79 -10.56 6.59
CA ILE A 26 -11.57 -11.36 6.49
C ILE A 26 -10.67 -10.68 5.48
N TRP A 27 -9.47 -10.36 5.91
CA TRP A 27 -8.47 -9.76 5.05
C TRP A 27 -7.45 -10.82 4.63
N ASN A 28 -7.43 -11.10 3.33
CA ASN A 28 -6.45 -11.98 2.69
C ASN A 28 -5.94 -11.30 1.42
N LYS A 29 -5.11 -11.99 0.67
CA LYS A 29 -4.52 -11.42 -0.55
C LYS A 29 -5.56 -10.99 -1.57
N ILE A 30 -6.66 -11.76 -1.68
CA ILE A 30 -7.73 -11.48 -2.64
C ILE A 30 -8.51 -10.24 -2.22
N THR A 31 -8.96 -10.19 -0.97
CA THR A 31 -9.75 -9.06 -0.49
C THR A 31 -8.90 -7.79 -0.40
N ALA A 32 -7.63 -7.90 -0.06
CA ALA A 32 -6.70 -6.76 -0.05
C ALA A 32 -6.54 -6.18 -1.45
N LYS A 33 -6.33 -7.02 -2.46
CA LYS A 33 -6.22 -6.57 -3.85
C LYS A 33 -7.52 -5.93 -4.35
N THR A 34 -8.66 -6.53 -4.02
CA THR A 34 -9.96 -5.99 -4.40
C THR A 34 -10.17 -4.59 -3.82
N TYR A 35 -9.85 -4.43 -2.54
CA TYR A 35 -9.95 -3.12 -1.89
C TYR A 35 -8.99 -2.10 -2.51
N ALA A 36 -7.74 -2.48 -2.72
CA ALA A 36 -6.73 -1.60 -3.30
C ALA A 36 -7.14 -1.12 -4.70
N ARG A 37 -7.69 -2.02 -5.52
CA ARG A 37 -8.14 -1.65 -6.85
C ARG A 37 -9.32 -0.69 -6.80
N ALA A 38 -10.26 -0.91 -5.88
CA ALA A 38 -11.40 -0.03 -5.71
C ALA A 38 -10.96 1.37 -5.26
N ILE A 39 -10.05 1.46 -4.29
CA ILE A 39 -9.50 2.73 -3.83
C ILE A 39 -8.71 3.43 -4.93
N MET A 40 -7.88 2.68 -5.65
CA MET A 40 -7.11 3.22 -6.76
C MET A 40 -8.02 3.81 -7.84
N ASN A 41 -9.08 3.10 -8.21
CA ASN A 41 -10.02 3.58 -9.22
C ASN A 41 -10.79 4.82 -8.75
N ALA A 42 -11.13 4.87 -7.46
CA ALA A 42 -11.87 6.01 -6.89
C ALA A 42 -11.00 7.26 -6.77
N GLN A 43 -9.76 7.10 -6.32
CA GLN A 43 -8.86 8.24 -6.07
C GLN A 43 -8.03 8.64 -7.29
N HIS A 44 -7.78 7.69 -8.18
CA HIS A 44 -6.94 7.89 -9.35
C HIS A 44 -7.59 7.29 -10.59
N PRO A 45 -8.73 7.84 -11.03
CA PRO A 45 -9.50 7.25 -12.12
C PRO A 45 -8.76 7.20 -13.46
N THR A 46 -7.70 7.98 -13.62
CA THR A 46 -6.88 7.97 -14.84
C THR A 46 -5.81 6.88 -14.85
N TRP A 47 -5.58 6.23 -13.70
CA TRP A 47 -4.63 5.13 -13.64
C TRP A 47 -5.28 3.87 -14.23
N GLY A 48 -4.72 3.38 -15.33
CA GLY A 48 -5.25 2.23 -16.02
C GLY A 48 -4.64 0.90 -15.55
N ARG A 49 -4.81 -0.09 -16.41
CA ARG A 49 -4.36 -1.46 -16.14
C ARG A 49 -2.86 -1.53 -15.83
N ASN A 50 -2.03 -0.74 -16.51
CA ASN A 50 -0.59 -0.81 -16.31
C ASN A 50 -0.19 -0.36 -14.90
N GLU A 51 -0.87 0.66 -14.36
CA GLU A 51 -0.63 1.09 -13.00
C GLU A 51 -1.07 0.03 -11.99
N TRP A 52 -2.20 -0.60 -12.25
CA TRP A 52 -2.66 -1.71 -11.41
C TRP A 52 -1.68 -2.89 -11.42
N LYS A 53 -1.21 -3.30 -12.59
CA LYS A 53 -0.23 -4.38 -12.71
C LYS A 53 1.06 -4.04 -11.97
N ALA A 54 1.50 -2.80 -12.05
CA ALA A 54 2.69 -2.35 -11.35
C ALA A 54 2.51 -2.44 -9.83
N LEU A 55 1.36 -2.02 -9.31
CA LEU A 55 1.05 -2.10 -7.89
C LEU A 55 1.01 -3.55 -7.40
N VAL A 56 0.39 -4.43 -8.17
CA VAL A 56 0.33 -5.87 -7.84
C VAL A 56 1.73 -6.45 -7.72
N LYS A 57 2.61 -6.12 -8.64
CA LYS A 57 4.01 -6.60 -8.64
C LYS A 57 4.79 -6.00 -7.47
N LEU A 58 4.64 -4.69 -7.25
CA LEU A 58 5.37 -3.99 -6.19
C LEU A 58 5.05 -4.56 -4.81
N TRP A 59 3.79 -4.60 -4.45
CA TRP A 59 3.39 -5.12 -3.14
C TRP A 59 3.48 -6.64 -3.06
N GLY A 60 3.46 -7.32 -4.21
CA GLY A 60 3.80 -8.74 -4.29
C GLY A 60 5.23 -9.00 -3.83
N LYS A 61 6.18 -8.17 -4.26
CA LYS A 61 7.59 -8.27 -3.83
C LYS A 61 7.81 -7.82 -2.40
N GLU A 62 7.08 -6.79 -1.95
CA GLU A 62 7.26 -6.25 -0.60
C GLU A 62 6.76 -7.21 0.49
N SER A 63 5.59 -7.78 0.31
CA SER A 63 4.93 -8.55 1.38
C SER A 63 4.13 -9.74 0.88
N ALA A 64 4.13 -10.02 -0.41
CA ALA A 64 3.19 -10.95 -1.03
C ALA A 64 1.72 -10.59 -0.67
N TRP A 65 1.42 -9.30 -0.55
CA TRP A 65 0.10 -8.79 -0.16
C TRP A 65 -0.37 -9.27 1.21
N ASP A 66 0.55 -9.57 2.10
CA ASP A 66 0.23 -10.05 3.45
C ASP A 66 0.15 -8.88 4.43
N ALA A 67 -1.05 -8.64 4.98
CA ALA A 67 -1.28 -7.56 5.93
C ALA A 67 -0.56 -7.76 7.27
N THR A 68 -0.04 -8.96 7.53
CA THR A 68 0.70 -9.27 8.76
C THR A 68 2.19 -9.48 8.51
N ALA A 69 2.67 -9.20 7.30
CA ALA A 69 4.09 -9.37 6.97
C ALA A 69 4.93 -8.45 7.84
N ASP A 70 5.82 -9.02 8.61
CA ASP A 70 6.71 -8.32 9.53
C ASP A 70 8.14 -8.41 9.04
N ASN A 71 8.86 -7.29 9.05
CA ASN A 71 10.28 -7.27 8.72
C ASN A 71 11.06 -7.14 10.02
N PRO A 72 11.77 -8.22 10.45
CA PRO A 72 12.49 -8.21 11.73
C PRO A 72 13.64 -7.22 11.78
N ASP A 73 14.14 -6.78 10.61
CA ASP A 73 15.30 -5.90 10.52
C ASP A 73 14.91 -4.42 10.37
N SER A 74 13.61 -4.11 10.38
CA SER A 74 13.14 -2.73 10.24
C SER A 74 11.78 -2.52 10.90
N THR A 75 11.27 -1.28 10.83
CA THR A 75 9.94 -0.93 11.33
C THR A 75 8.85 -1.11 10.27
N ALA A 76 9.19 -1.70 9.11
CA ALA A 76 8.24 -1.98 8.06
C ALA A 76 7.29 -3.10 8.47
N TYR A 77 6.00 -2.92 8.16
CA TYR A 77 4.97 -3.91 8.48
C TYR A 77 3.83 -3.84 7.47
N GLY A 78 3.29 -5.00 7.13
CA GLY A 78 2.07 -5.13 6.36
C GLY A 78 2.27 -5.12 4.85
N ILE A 79 1.17 -4.89 4.13
CA ILE A 79 1.09 -5.05 2.68
C ILE A 79 2.10 -4.17 1.94
N ALA A 80 2.14 -2.90 2.27
CA ALA A 80 2.98 -1.92 1.57
C ALA A 80 4.39 -1.80 2.15
N GLN A 81 4.65 -2.41 3.31
CA GLN A 81 5.94 -2.36 4.01
C GLN A 81 6.44 -0.93 4.26
N ILE A 82 5.54 -0.04 4.62
CA ILE A 82 5.90 1.33 5.00
C ILE A 82 6.54 1.32 6.39
N LEU A 83 7.64 2.07 6.54
CA LEU A 83 8.33 2.18 7.83
C LEU A 83 7.42 2.81 8.90
N ASN A 84 7.65 2.41 10.14
CA ASN A 84 6.92 2.90 11.31
C ASN A 84 5.43 2.55 11.28
N THR A 85 5.08 1.45 10.61
CA THR A 85 3.73 0.91 10.66
C THR A 85 3.59 0.02 11.88
N LYS A 86 2.63 0.31 12.75
CA LYS A 86 2.37 -0.50 13.94
C LYS A 86 1.79 -1.85 13.55
N LYS A 87 2.22 -2.90 14.25
CA LYS A 87 1.59 -4.21 14.13
C LYS A 87 0.10 -4.08 14.50
N GLY A 88 -0.74 -4.77 13.76
CA GLY A 88 -2.18 -4.69 13.95
C GLY A 88 -2.85 -3.52 13.23
N THR A 89 -2.12 -2.69 12.50
CA THR A 89 -2.74 -1.68 11.65
C THR A 89 -3.68 -2.36 10.65
N PRO A 90 -4.95 -1.94 10.57
CA PRO A 90 -5.90 -2.57 9.65
C PRO A 90 -5.45 -2.54 8.19
N ALA A 91 -5.73 -3.61 7.47
CA ALA A 91 -5.36 -3.73 6.07
C ALA A 91 -5.82 -2.55 5.19
N PRO A 92 -7.07 -2.07 5.29
CA PRO A 92 -7.51 -0.90 4.52
C PRO A 92 -6.62 0.32 4.74
N LEU A 93 -6.25 0.57 5.97
CA LEU A 93 -5.42 1.71 6.31
C LEU A 93 -3.99 1.54 5.76
N GLN A 94 -3.44 0.34 5.81
CA GLN A 94 -2.17 0.03 5.20
C GLN A 94 -2.18 0.33 3.69
N ILE A 95 -3.25 -0.06 3.02
CA ILE A 95 -3.42 0.14 1.57
C ILE A 95 -3.51 1.64 1.24
N GLU A 96 -4.34 2.38 1.96
CA GLU A 96 -4.49 3.81 1.72
C GLU A 96 -3.18 4.57 1.98
N ARG A 97 -2.49 4.24 3.06
CA ARG A 97 -1.19 4.84 3.37
C ARG A 97 -0.13 4.48 2.34
N GLY A 98 -0.13 3.24 1.87
CA GLY A 98 0.78 2.78 0.84
C GLY A 98 0.58 3.52 -0.48
N LEU A 99 -0.68 3.72 -0.89
CA LEU A 99 -0.99 4.48 -2.10
C LEU A 99 -0.60 5.95 -1.94
N ALA A 100 -0.87 6.56 -0.80
CA ALA A 100 -0.48 7.94 -0.52
C ALA A 100 1.05 8.11 -0.58
N TYR A 101 1.78 7.15 -0.05
CA TYR A 101 3.24 7.13 -0.12
C TYR A 101 3.73 7.10 -1.57
N ILE A 102 3.16 6.21 -2.40
CA ILE A 102 3.52 6.11 -3.82
C ILE A 102 3.27 7.44 -4.54
N VAL A 103 2.10 8.04 -4.33
CA VAL A 103 1.77 9.33 -4.95
C VAL A 103 2.76 10.40 -4.54
N HIS A 104 3.05 10.48 -3.25
CA HIS A 104 3.94 11.52 -2.72
C HIS A 104 5.36 11.39 -3.26
N ARG A 105 5.89 10.19 -3.33
CA ARG A 105 7.29 9.96 -3.68
C ARG A 105 7.53 9.66 -5.15
N TYR A 106 6.61 8.94 -5.78
CA TYR A 106 6.82 8.41 -7.13
C TYR A 106 5.77 8.84 -8.14
N ASP A 107 4.76 9.56 -7.72
CA ASP A 107 3.63 9.97 -8.54
C ASP A 107 2.65 8.81 -8.84
N LYS A 108 3.15 7.66 -9.26
CA LYS A 108 2.30 6.51 -9.62
C LYS A 108 3.02 5.17 -9.47
N PRO A 109 2.25 4.07 -9.39
CA PRO A 109 2.82 2.74 -9.14
C PRO A 109 3.87 2.28 -10.15
N SER A 110 3.73 2.60 -11.43
CA SER A 110 4.70 2.16 -12.44
C SER A 110 6.09 2.75 -12.19
N ILE A 111 6.15 3.99 -11.70
CA ILE A 111 7.41 4.64 -11.36
C ILE A 111 8.01 4.01 -10.10
N ALA A 112 7.18 3.76 -9.10
CA ALA A 112 7.62 3.08 -7.88
C ALA A 112 8.15 1.67 -8.19
N TRP A 113 7.46 0.95 -9.05
CA TRP A 113 7.89 -0.39 -9.46
C TRP A 113 9.21 -0.37 -10.21
N ALA A 114 9.40 0.57 -11.13
CA ALA A 114 10.67 0.72 -11.85
C ALA A 114 11.82 1.01 -10.89
N HIS A 115 11.59 1.86 -9.88
CA HIS A 115 12.56 2.14 -8.84
C HIS A 115 12.89 0.88 -8.03
N HIS A 116 11.88 0.12 -7.64
CA HIS A 116 12.05 -1.11 -6.89
C HIS A 116 12.86 -2.14 -7.67
N ARG A 117 12.59 -2.30 -8.97
CA ARG A 117 13.36 -3.23 -9.81
C ARG A 117 14.84 -2.86 -9.88
N LYS A 118 15.13 -1.57 -9.86
CA LYS A 118 16.50 -1.09 -9.95
C LYS A 118 17.24 -1.17 -8.61
N HIS A 119 16.56 -0.87 -7.51
CA HIS A 119 17.19 -0.68 -6.20
C HIS A 119 16.82 -1.73 -5.15
N GLY A 120 15.77 -2.50 -5.35
CA GLY A 120 15.30 -3.50 -4.39
C GLY A 120 14.44 -2.94 -3.25
N TRP A 121 14.05 -1.66 -3.35
CA TRP A 121 13.19 -0.97 -2.36
C TRP A 121 12.45 0.17 -3.05
N TYR A 122 11.49 0.71 -2.33
CA TYR A 122 10.78 1.90 -2.81
C TYR A 122 10.42 2.84 -1.68
#